data_cb1cf90c6a7b46e65f7c9989436b7ff5
#
_entry.id   cb1cf90c6a7b46e65f7c9989436b7ff5
#
_cell.length_a   1.000
_cell.length_b   1.000
_cell.length_c   1.000
_cell.angle_alpha   90.00
_cell.angle_beta   90.00
_cell.angle_gamma   90.00
#
_symmetry.space_group_name_H-M   'P 1'
#
loop_
_entity.id
_entity.type
_entity.pdbx_description
1 polymer ?
#
loop_
_entity_poly.entity_id
_entity_poly.type
_entity_poly.pdbx_seq_one_letter_code
_entity_poly.pdbx_strand_id
1 'polypeptide(L)'
;MDRNTTIGFILITVILMIWIFLVTPKPEQNINLEQPKNEKNSTQSLEKNYHKDTSSIVQNNDLVLKAKIDSFGKYFYDKLNGNNDILTIETDKIILKVEKKGGNILEWTLKEFKTWNNYPVQLIRNSNGGDFNLLFNTLDGKLINTKNLYFNGNFKNGDYIKLQEGQKYSISLILSFKNDSSKIIREYTFENGKYSFESNVKLIGMNNIIAGPDTKYFGKIILI
;
A
#
# COMPACT_ATOMS: atom_id res chain seq x y z
N MET A 1 49.54 -21.34 -9.88
CA MET A 1 48.17 -21.55 -9.32
C MET A 1 48.07 -23.04 -9.03
N ASP A 2 47.80 -23.41 -7.79
CA ASP A 2 47.76 -24.82 -7.41
C ASP A 2 46.50 -25.48 -8.01
N ARG A 3 46.69 -26.73 -8.50
CA ARG A 3 45.62 -27.49 -9.15
C ARG A 3 44.34 -27.61 -8.31
N ASN A 4 44.49 -27.65 -7.00
CA ASN A 4 43.36 -27.71 -6.06
C ASN A 4 42.58 -26.36 -5.98
N THR A 5 43.29 -25.22 -6.06
CA THR A 5 42.69 -23.90 -6.07
C THR A 5 41.87 -23.67 -7.35
N THR A 6 42.38 -24.15 -8.50
CA THR A 6 41.68 -24.06 -9.79
C THR A 6 40.37 -24.89 -9.77
N ILE A 7 40.42 -26.11 -9.22
CA ILE A 7 39.25 -26.99 -9.09
C ILE A 7 38.21 -26.35 -8.16
N GLY A 8 38.65 -25.78 -7.03
CA GLY A 8 37.75 -25.06 -6.10
C GLY A 8 37.04 -23.89 -6.75
N PHE A 9 37.76 -23.10 -7.58
CA PHE A 9 37.16 -21.95 -8.29
C PHE A 9 36.11 -22.38 -9.34
N ILE A 10 36.41 -23.46 -10.08
CA ILE A 10 35.45 -24.03 -11.03
C ILE A 10 34.19 -24.51 -10.32
N LEU A 11 34.32 -25.18 -9.18
CA LEU A 11 33.20 -25.73 -8.43
C LEU A 11 32.29 -24.62 -7.87
N ILE A 12 32.87 -23.53 -7.35
CA ILE A 12 32.14 -22.35 -6.90
C ILE A 12 31.37 -21.69 -8.07
N THR A 13 32.03 -21.57 -9.23
CA THR A 13 31.41 -20.97 -10.41
C THR A 13 30.20 -21.78 -10.90
N VAL A 14 30.30 -23.11 -10.89
CA VAL A 14 29.21 -24.02 -11.27
C VAL A 14 28.04 -23.90 -10.29
N ILE A 15 28.29 -23.85 -8.98
CA ILE A 15 27.25 -23.68 -7.96
C ILE A 15 26.54 -22.33 -8.12
N LEU A 16 27.27 -21.23 -8.36
CA LEU A 16 26.68 -19.92 -8.61
C LEU A 16 25.84 -19.91 -9.89
N MET A 17 26.27 -20.58 -10.95
CA MET A 17 25.53 -20.68 -12.19
C MET A 17 24.19 -21.42 -12.00
N ILE A 18 24.21 -22.54 -11.27
CA ILE A 18 23.01 -23.31 -10.92
C ILE A 18 22.07 -22.46 -10.06
N TRP A 19 22.61 -21.73 -9.08
CA TRP A 19 21.84 -20.88 -8.19
C TRP A 19 21.13 -19.73 -8.95
N ILE A 20 21.84 -19.05 -9.85
CA ILE A 20 21.26 -18.02 -10.71
C ILE A 20 20.12 -18.60 -11.57
N PHE A 21 20.30 -19.78 -12.14
CA PHE A 21 19.28 -20.43 -12.98
C PHE A 21 18.02 -20.82 -12.21
N LEU A 22 18.16 -21.20 -10.94
CA LEU A 22 17.02 -21.56 -10.06
C LEU A 22 16.30 -20.35 -9.48
N VAL A 23 17.00 -19.21 -9.25
CA VAL A 23 16.46 -18.03 -8.57
C VAL A 23 15.96 -16.96 -9.56
N THR A 24 16.37 -17.04 -10.85
CA THR A 24 15.91 -16.05 -11.85
C THR A 24 14.40 -16.18 -12.07
N PRO A 25 13.57 -15.18 -11.72
CA PRO A 25 12.16 -15.20 -12.04
C PRO A 25 11.99 -15.19 -13.55
N LYS A 26 11.09 -16.04 -14.07
CA LYS A 26 10.75 -16.04 -15.49
C LYS A 26 10.26 -14.65 -15.89
N PRO A 27 10.74 -14.08 -17.01
CA PRO A 27 10.25 -12.81 -17.49
C PRO A 27 8.74 -12.92 -17.79
N GLU A 28 7.95 -12.03 -17.19
CA GLU A 28 6.54 -11.88 -17.55
C GLU A 28 6.46 -11.47 -19.03
N GLN A 29 5.75 -12.25 -19.81
CA GLN A 29 5.48 -11.93 -21.20
C GLN A 29 4.63 -10.65 -21.25
N ASN A 30 5.24 -9.54 -21.63
CA ASN A 30 4.52 -8.32 -22.01
C ASN A 30 3.62 -8.65 -23.22
N ILE A 31 2.32 -8.71 -22.97
CA ILE A 31 1.33 -8.72 -24.03
C ILE A 31 1.33 -7.32 -24.65
N ASN A 32 2.01 -7.17 -25.78
CA ASN A 32 1.93 -5.99 -26.62
C ASN A 32 0.49 -5.85 -27.12
N LEU A 33 -0.21 -4.84 -26.62
CA LEU A 33 -1.43 -4.35 -27.23
C LEU A 33 -1.03 -3.50 -28.44
N GLU A 34 -1.00 -4.12 -29.62
CA GLU A 34 -0.93 -3.40 -30.90
C GLU A 34 -2.21 -2.56 -31.07
N GLN A 35 -2.02 -1.26 -31.27
CA GLN A 35 -3.08 -0.35 -31.70
C GLN A 35 -3.45 -0.65 -33.15
N PRO A 36 -4.74 -0.72 -33.54
CA PRO A 36 -5.12 -0.86 -34.93
C PRO A 36 -5.01 0.48 -35.66
N LYS A 37 -4.17 0.50 -36.70
CA LYS A 37 -4.17 1.52 -37.74
C LYS A 37 -5.47 1.45 -38.55
N ASN A 38 -6.11 2.61 -38.71
CA ASN A 38 -7.21 2.83 -39.66
C ASN A 38 -6.78 2.57 -41.10
N GLU A 39 -7.48 1.67 -41.77
CA GLU A 39 -7.67 1.75 -43.23
C GLU A 39 -9.14 1.45 -43.62
N LYS A 40 -9.69 2.38 -44.40
CA LYS A 40 -11.02 2.33 -45.01
C LYS A 40 -11.05 1.29 -46.15
N ASN A 41 -12.05 0.50 -46.26
CA ASN A 41 -13.06 0.40 -47.30
C ASN A 41 -13.68 -1.00 -47.48
N SER A 42 -14.97 -0.92 -47.72
CA SER A 42 -15.90 -1.73 -48.54
C SER A 42 -16.59 -2.93 -47.90
N THR A 43 -17.84 -2.67 -47.67
CA THR A 43 -19.09 -3.45 -47.76
C THR A 43 -18.97 -4.90 -48.22
N GLN A 44 -19.40 -5.83 -47.36
CA GLN A 44 -20.42 -6.83 -47.71
C GLN A 44 -20.90 -7.60 -46.46
N SER A 45 -22.20 -7.69 -46.33
CA SER A 45 -23.03 -8.36 -45.37
C SER A 45 -22.74 -9.86 -45.25
N LEU A 46 -22.55 -10.34 -44.01
CA LEU A 46 -22.97 -11.68 -43.60
C LEU A 46 -23.25 -11.64 -42.10
N GLU A 47 -24.49 -11.75 -41.73
CA GLU A 47 -24.95 -12.03 -40.36
C GLU A 47 -24.30 -13.32 -39.88
N LYS A 48 -23.50 -13.22 -38.79
CA LYS A 48 -23.11 -14.36 -37.98
C LYS A 48 -23.36 -14.02 -36.54
N ASN A 49 -24.30 -14.72 -35.93
CA ASN A 49 -24.65 -14.71 -34.53
C ASN A 49 -23.41 -14.77 -33.65
N TYR A 50 -23.08 -13.63 -32.98
CA TYR A 50 -22.16 -13.61 -31.85
C TYR A 50 -22.98 -13.96 -30.60
N HIS A 51 -22.99 -15.25 -30.21
CA HIS A 51 -23.15 -15.61 -28.84
C HIS A 51 -21.88 -15.13 -28.10
N LYS A 52 -22.00 -13.97 -27.47
CA LYS A 52 -20.97 -13.43 -26.60
C LYS A 52 -20.91 -14.35 -25.38
N ASP A 53 -19.86 -15.17 -25.28
CA ASP A 53 -19.54 -15.99 -24.11
C ASP A 53 -19.33 -15.09 -22.89
N THR A 54 -20.43 -14.71 -22.26
CA THR A 54 -20.45 -13.99 -20.97
C THR A 54 -20.01 -14.93 -19.83
N SER A 55 -19.99 -16.22 -20.06
CA SER A 55 -19.64 -17.23 -19.05
C SER A 55 -18.16 -17.27 -18.68
N SER A 56 -17.24 -16.97 -19.60
CA SER A 56 -15.79 -16.98 -19.32
C SER A 56 -15.32 -15.78 -18.50
N ILE A 57 -15.98 -14.62 -18.63
CA ILE A 57 -15.66 -13.41 -17.86
C ILE A 57 -16.17 -13.54 -16.43
N VAL A 58 -17.33 -14.14 -16.23
CA VAL A 58 -17.91 -14.36 -14.89
C VAL A 58 -17.07 -15.39 -14.11
N GLN A 59 -16.65 -16.49 -14.74
CA GLN A 59 -15.80 -17.50 -14.08
C GLN A 59 -14.42 -16.94 -13.66
N ASN A 60 -13.81 -16.08 -14.47
CA ASN A 60 -12.53 -15.45 -14.10
C ASN A 60 -12.67 -14.47 -12.92
N ASN A 61 -13.76 -13.72 -12.87
CA ASN A 61 -14.01 -12.79 -11.76
C ASN A 61 -14.25 -13.55 -10.43
N ASP A 62 -14.97 -14.65 -10.45
CA ASP A 62 -15.22 -15.48 -9.27
C ASP A 62 -13.95 -16.14 -8.73
N LEU A 63 -13.06 -16.60 -9.61
CA LEU A 63 -11.76 -17.15 -9.22
C LEU A 63 -10.85 -16.10 -8.59
N VAL A 64 -10.79 -14.90 -9.17
CA VAL A 64 -10.00 -13.77 -8.64
C VAL A 64 -10.56 -13.30 -7.28
N LEU A 65 -11.89 -13.23 -7.16
CA LEU A 65 -12.54 -12.88 -5.90
C LEU A 65 -12.24 -13.92 -4.81
N LYS A 66 -12.37 -15.19 -5.14
CA LYS A 66 -12.06 -16.30 -4.24
C LYS A 66 -10.60 -16.26 -3.77
N ALA A 67 -9.65 -16.04 -4.68
CA ALA A 67 -8.24 -15.92 -4.34
C ALA A 67 -7.96 -14.72 -3.41
N LYS A 68 -8.63 -13.58 -3.61
CA LYS A 68 -8.53 -12.41 -2.71
C LYS A 68 -9.12 -12.72 -1.32
N ILE A 69 -10.27 -13.37 -1.25
CA ILE A 69 -10.88 -13.78 0.03
C ILE A 69 -9.99 -14.80 0.73
N ASP A 70 -9.43 -15.77 0.00
CA ASP A 70 -8.52 -16.78 0.56
C ASP A 70 -7.25 -16.17 1.13
N SER A 71 -6.73 -15.09 0.52
CA SER A 71 -5.49 -14.42 0.96
C SER A 71 -5.72 -13.40 2.07
N PHE A 72 -6.79 -12.59 2.00
CA PHE A 72 -7.03 -11.46 2.90
C PHE A 72 -8.21 -11.70 3.85
N GLY A 73 -8.93 -12.80 3.71
CA GLY A 73 -10.13 -13.07 4.49
C GLY A 73 -11.34 -12.22 4.07
N LYS A 74 -12.51 -12.63 4.50
CA LYS A 74 -13.80 -12.04 4.09
C LYS A 74 -14.02 -10.58 4.51
N TYR A 75 -13.25 -10.08 5.47
CA TYR A 75 -13.42 -8.72 5.99
C TYR A 75 -12.50 -7.68 5.33
N PHE A 76 -11.38 -8.13 4.73
CA PHE A 76 -10.34 -7.22 4.26
C PHE A 76 -10.21 -7.16 2.74
N TYR A 77 -10.71 -8.17 2.00
CA TYR A 77 -10.55 -8.23 0.54
C TYR A 77 -11.19 -7.06 -0.20
N ASP A 78 -12.31 -6.51 0.30
CA ASP A 78 -12.99 -5.36 -0.29
C ASP A 78 -12.24 -4.04 -0.03
N LYS A 79 -11.39 -3.99 0.98
CA LYS A 79 -10.55 -2.83 1.32
C LYS A 79 -9.25 -2.75 0.52
N LEU A 80 -9.00 -3.71 -0.38
CA LEU A 80 -7.86 -3.70 -1.29
C LEU A 80 -8.04 -2.75 -2.48
N ASN A 81 -9.24 -2.26 -2.71
CA ASN A 81 -9.55 -1.33 -3.79
C ASN A 81 -10.01 0.01 -3.22
N GLY A 82 -9.48 1.09 -3.76
CA GLY A 82 -9.84 2.44 -3.34
C GLY A 82 -8.99 3.49 -4.07
N ASN A 83 -9.34 4.75 -3.86
CA ASN A 83 -8.56 5.87 -4.37
C ASN A 83 -7.46 6.21 -3.36
N ASN A 84 -6.22 6.27 -3.83
CA ASN A 84 -5.11 6.68 -2.99
C ASN A 84 -5.00 8.21 -2.99
N ASP A 85 -5.93 8.87 -2.30
CA ASP A 85 -5.87 10.31 -2.12
C ASP A 85 -4.73 10.67 -1.15
N ILE A 86 -4.06 11.78 -1.43
CA ILE A 86 -2.92 12.29 -0.67
C ILE A 86 -3.25 13.70 -0.17
N LEU A 87 -3.11 13.91 1.14
CA LEU A 87 -3.20 15.20 1.80
C LEU A 87 -1.81 15.69 2.15
N THR A 88 -1.50 16.94 1.80
CA THR A 88 -0.27 17.61 2.24
C THR A 88 -0.57 18.53 3.43
N ILE A 89 0.23 18.41 4.49
CA ILE A 89 0.16 19.24 5.68
C ILE A 89 1.49 19.96 5.83
N GLU A 90 1.45 21.27 5.88
CA GLU A 90 2.63 22.11 6.09
C GLU A 90 2.51 22.89 7.40
N THR A 91 3.56 22.86 8.19
CA THR A 91 3.78 23.73 9.34
C THR A 91 4.98 24.66 9.07
N ASP A 92 5.37 25.48 10.01
CA ASP A 92 6.63 26.24 9.95
C ASP A 92 7.87 25.33 9.94
N LYS A 93 7.82 24.15 10.57
CA LYS A 93 8.95 23.22 10.75
C LYS A 93 9.00 22.07 9.76
N ILE A 94 7.85 21.53 9.36
CA ILE A 94 7.74 20.27 8.62
C ILE A 94 6.74 20.35 7.47
N ILE A 95 6.96 19.48 6.47
CA ILE A 95 5.98 19.15 5.43
C ILE A 95 5.76 17.66 5.50
N LEU A 96 4.49 17.24 5.60
CA LEU A 96 4.09 15.84 5.61
C LEU A 96 3.09 15.56 4.49
N LYS A 97 3.11 14.31 3.99
CA LYS A 97 2.06 13.79 3.13
C LYS A 97 1.43 12.57 3.80
N VAL A 98 0.13 12.62 3.95
CA VAL A 98 -0.70 11.53 4.47
C VAL A 98 -1.46 10.89 3.31
N GLU A 99 -1.44 9.56 3.21
CA GLU A 99 -2.14 8.84 2.16
C GLU A 99 -3.24 7.93 2.70
N LYS A 100 -4.30 7.71 1.91
CA LYS A 100 -5.38 6.78 2.27
C LYS A 100 -4.94 5.32 2.19
N LYS A 101 -4.05 4.97 1.27
CA LYS A 101 -3.50 3.61 1.19
C LYS A 101 -2.61 3.33 2.39
N GLY A 102 -2.92 2.27 3.14
CA GLY A 102 -2.26 1.97 4.41
C GLY A 102 -2.61 2.92 5.55
N GLY A 103 -3.22 4.08 5.27
CA GLY A 103 -3.42 5.15 6.25
C GLY A 103 -2.10 5.71 6.77
N ASN A 104 -1.09 5.84 5.92
CA ASN A 104 0.29 6.09 6.30
C ASN A 104 0.72 7.55 6.13
N ILE A 105 1.85 7.88 6.79
CA ILE A 105 2.65 9.05 6.42
C ILE A 105 3.55 8.63 5.26
N LEU A 106 3.32 9.22 4.10
CA LEU A 106 4.04 8.94 2.85
C LEU A 106 5.38 9.67 2.78
N GLU A 107 5.40 10.94 3.22
CA GLU A 107 6.58 11.79 3.28
C GLU A 107 6.61 12.58 4.57
N TRP A 108 7.80 12.80 5.11
CA TRP A 108 8.06 13.68 6.24
C TRP A 108 9.37 14.41 6.01
N THR A 109 9.27 15.68 5.70
CA THR A 109 10.39 16.56 5.36
C THR A 109 10.56 17.66 6.40
N LEU A 110 11.80 17.86 6.86
CA LEU A 110 12.17 18.96 7.75
C LEU A 110 12.54 20.19 6.92
N LYS A 111 11.92 21.35 7.19
CA LYS A 111 12.12 22.57 6.39
C LYS A 111 13.44 23.28 6.68
N GLU A 112 13.86 23.27 7.94
CA GLU A 112 15.04 24.00 8.41
C GLU A 112 16.34 23.22 8.28
N PHE A 113 16.26 21.90 8.14
CA PHE A 113 17.43 21.04 8.08
C PHE A 113 17.75 20.64 6.65
N LYS A 114 19.02 20.70 6.29
CA LYS A 114 19.53 20.32 4.98
C LYS A 114 20.59 19.24 5.09
N THR A 115 20.63 18.38 4.10
CA THR A 115 21.70 17.41 3.90
C THR A 115 22.96 18.10 3.40
N TRP A 116 24.11 17.39 3.36
CA TRP A 116 25.39 17.92 2.87
C TRP A 116 25.33 18.46 1.44
N ASN A 117 24.43 17.93 0.60
CA ASN A 117 24.20 18.37 -0.78
C ASN A 117 23.03 19.39 -0.91
N ASN A 118 22.68 20.05 0.19
CA ASN A 118 21.72 21.17 0.28
C ASN A 118 20.23 20.83 0.04
N TYR A 119 19.85 19.53 -0.01
CA TYR A 119 18.45 19.14 -0.06
C TYR A 119 17.81 19.11 1.33
N PRO A 120 16.51 19.38 1.47
CA PRO A 120 15.80 19.22 2.73
C PRO A 120 15.95 17.80 3.28
N VAL A 121 16.11 17.69 4.60
CA VAL A 121 16.16 16.37 5.27
C VAL A 121 14.79 15.73 5.22
N GLN A 122 14.71 14.51 4.68
CA GLN A 122 13.50 13.70 4.66
C GLN A 122 13.66 12.55 5.66
N LEU A 123 12.81 12.54 6.70
CA LEU A 123 12.77 11.47 7.68
C LEU A 123 12.02 10.25 7.14
N ILE A 124 10.97 10.49 6.33
CA ILE A 124 10.24 9.47 5.59
C ILE A 124 10.25 9.89 4.12
N ARG A 125 10.61 8.95 3.24
CA ARG A 125 10.61 9.11 1.79
C ARG A 125 9.56 8.22 1.15
N ASN A 126 8.97 8.71 0.07
CA ASN A 126 7.97 8.00 -0.74
C ASN A 126 8.56 6.77 -1.50
N SER A 127 9.45 6.00 -0.91
CA SER A 127 10.06 4.91 -1.64
C SER A 127 9.29 3.59 -1.58
N ASN A 128 8.37 3.38 -0.61
CA ASN A 128 7.62 2.11 -0.51
C ASN A 128 6.34 2.20 0.32
N GLY A 129 5.69 3.35 0.37
CA GLY A 129 4.41 3.54 1.06
C GLY A 129 4.51 3.39 2.57
N GLY A 130 5.22 4.32 3.24
CA GLY A 130 5.25 4.51 4.69
C GLY A 130 5.51 3.27 5.57
N ASP A 131 6.11 3.47 6.74
CA ASP A 131 6.49 2.36 7.64
C ASP A 131 5.52 2.17 8.82
N PHE A 132 4.39 2.89 8.85
CA PHE A 132 3.41 2.84 9.94
C PHE A 132 2.30 1.80 9.71
N ASN A 133 2.65 0.60 9.27
CA ASN A 133 1.67 -0.44 8.98
C ASN A 133 1.34 -1.25 10.23
N LEU A 134 0.08 -1.68 10.34
CA LEU A 134 -0.34 -2.66 11.32
C LEU A 134 -0.24 -4.05 10.70
N LEU A 135 0.33 -4.97 11.46
CA LEU A 135 0.42 -6.39 11.10
C LEU A 135 -0.24 -7.20 12.21
N PHE A 136 -1.24 -8.01 11.85
CA PHE A 136 -1.95 -8.84 12.81
C PHE A 136 -2.55 -10.09 12.15
N ASN A 137 -2.81 -11.09 12.97
CA ASN A 137 -3.53 -12.29 12.53
C ASN A 137 -5.03 -12.12 12.75
N THR A 138 -5.83 -12.67 11.83
CA THR A 138 -7.27 -12.79 11.99
C THR A 138 -7.64 -14.12 12.67
N LEU A 139 -8.87 -14.21 13.18
CA LEU A 139 -9.37 -15.44 13.80
C LEU A 139 -9.45 -16.63 12.81
N ASP A 140 -9.57 -16.37 11.52
CA ASP A 140 -9.52 -17.34 10.44
C ASP A 140 -8.08 -17.62 9.93
N GLY A 141 -7.05 -17.21 10.71
CA GLY A 141 -5.65 -17.54 10.47
C GLY A 141 -4.97 -16.76 9.34
N LYS A 142 -5.54 -15.63 8.89
CA LYS A 142 -4.93 -14.79 7.84
C LYS A 142 -4.01 -13.76 8.47
N LEU A 143 -2.83 -13.58 7.87
CA LEU A 143 -1.91 -12.49 8.23
C LEU A 143 -2.27 -11.24 7.43
N ILE A 144 -2.74 -10.21 8.09
CA ILE A 144 -3.14 -8.95 7.48
C ILE A 144 -2.08 -7.88 7.71
N ASN A 145 -1.65 -7.26 6.61
CA ASN A 145 -0.85 -6.05 6.62
C ASN A 145 -1.69 -4.91 6.08
N THR A 146 -1.89 -3.85 6.87
CA THR A 146 -2.72 -2.71 6.47
C THR A 146 -2.12 -1.88 5.34
N LYS A 147 -0.86 -2.10 4.96
CA LYS A 147 -0.15 -1.37 3.89
C LYS A 147 -0.94 -1.30 2.57
N ASN A 148 -1.65 -2.37 2.23
CA ASN A 148 -2.38 -2.48 0.96
C ASN A 148 -3.87 -2.14 1.07
N LEU A 149 -4.35 -1.77 2.26
CA LEU A 149 -5.76 -1.47 2.51
C LEU A 149 -6.02 0.02 2.38
N TYR A 150 -7.17 0.38 1.80
CA TYR A 150 -7.55 1.77 1.60
C TYR A 150 -8.45 2.23 2.73
N PHE A 151 -7.97 3.21 3.48
CA PHE A 151 -8.70 3.87 4.56
C PHE A 151 -9.60 4.97 4.01
N ASN A 152 -10.71 5.23 4.69
CA ASN A 152 -11.55 6.39 4.45
C ASN A 152 -11.02 7.57 5.26
N GLY A 153 -10.87 8.72 4.62
CA GLY A 153 -10.44 9.97 5.24
C GLY A 153 -11.18 11.15 4.59
N ASN A 154 -11.44 12.20 5.34
CA ASN A 154 -12.16 13.37 4.85
C ASN A 154 -11.23 14.35 4.11
N PHE A 155 -10.55 13.87 3.06
CA PHE A 155 -9.76 14.68 2.15
C PHE A 155 -9.72 14.04 0.76
N LYS A 156 -9.37 14.86 -0.24
CA LYS A 156 -9.20 14.47 -1.63
C LYS A 156 -7.75 14.56 -2.04
N ASN A 157 -7.42 13.93 -3.15
CA ASN A 157 -6.07 14.00 -3.70
C ASN A 157 -5.68 15.44 -4.05
N GLY A 158 -4.53 15.87 -3.53
CA GLY A 158 -4.00 17.22 -3.73
C GLY A 158 -4.47 18.25 -2.70
N ASP A 159 -5.31 17.87 -1.73
CA ASP A 159 -5.65 18.77 -0.63
C ASP A 159 -4.39 19.20 0.13
N TYR A 160 -4.36 20.49 0.51
CA TYR A 160 -3.23 21.12 1.14
C TYR A 160 -3.67 21.96 2.34
N ILE A 161 -3.10 21.70 3.50
CA ILE A 161 -3.38 22.42 4.74
C ILE A 161 -2.09 23.06 5.26
N LYS A 162 -2.09 24.37 5.43
CA LYS A 162 -1.01 25.11 6.05
C LYS A 162 -1.44 25.59 7.43
N LEU A 163 -0.72 25.15 8.46
CA LEU A 163 -0.96 25.54 9.84
C LEU A 163 -0.25 26.84 10.17
N GLN A 164 -0.99 27.75 10.78
CA GLN A 164 -0.47 28.99 11.31
C GLN A 164 0.01 28.80 12.75
N GLU A 165 0.69 29.82 13.32
CA GLU A 165 1.17 29.81 14.69
C GLU A 165 0.05 29.45 15.69
N GLY A 166 0.34 28.53 16.62
CA GLY A 166 -0.62 28.04 17.61
C GLY A 166 -1.70 27.10 17.11
N GLN A 167 -1.75 26.84 15.79
CA GLN A 167 -2.77 25.95 15.23
C GLN A 167 -2.38 24.47 15.38
N LYS A 168 -3.43 23.64 15.59
CA LYS A 168 -3.37 22.18 15.53
C LYS A 168 -4.35 21.66 14.49
N TYR A 169 -3.99 20.57 13.86
CA TYR A 169 -4.85 19.86 12.92
C TYR A 169 -4.80 18.36 13.21
N SER A 170 -5.98 17.76 13.30
CA SER A 170 -6.12 16.31 13.50
C SER A 170 -6.87 15.70 12.34
N ILE A 171 -6.41 14.54 11.88
CA ILE A 171 -7.04 13.77 10.83
C ILE A 171 -7.26 12.34 11.29
N SER A 172 -8.42 11.78 10.94
CA SER A 172 -8.76 10.38 11.19
C SER A 172 -8.89 9.63 9.88
N LEU A 173 -8.21 8.49 9.79
CA LEU A 173 -8.27 7.53 8.70
C LEU A 173 -8.91 6.26 9.23
N ILE A 174 -10.00 5.80 8.60
CA ILE A 174 -10.89 4.78 9.15
C ILE A 174 -11.04 3.62 8.17
N LEU A 175 -10.79 2.40 8.62
CA LEU A 175 -11.27 1.16 8.00
C LEU A 175 -12.47 0.66 8.79
N SER A 176 -13.64 0.60 8.15
CA SER A 176 -14.88 0.09 8.75
C SER A 176 -15.22 -1.29 8.22
N PHE A 177 -15.73 -2.15 9.11
CA PHE A 177 -16.15 -3.52 8.82
C PHE A 177 -17.54 -3.78 9.45
N LYS A 178 -18.27 -4.77 8.94
CA LYS A 178 -19.56 -5.23 9.52
C LYS A 178 -20.52 -4.08 9.81
N ASN A 179 -20.92 -3.33 8.80
CA ASN A 179 -21.87 -2.22 8.95
C ASN A 179 -21.42 -1.20 10.03
N ASP A 180 -20.14 -0.86 10.01
CA ASP A 180 -19.51 0.10 10.92
C ASP A 180 -19.44 -0.29 12.40
N SER A 181 -19.77 -1.53 12.76
CA SER A 181 -19.62 -2.00 14.15
C SER A 181 -18.19 -2.30 14.54
N SER A 182 -17.32 -2.60 13.57
CA SER A 182 -15.90 -2.88 13.78
C SER A 182 -15.06 -1.91 12.97
N LYS A 183 -14.03 -1.29 13.59
CA LYS A 183 -13.22 -0.24 12.96
C LYS A 183 -11.76 -0.33 13.39
N ILE A 184 -10.88 -0.01 12.46
CA ILE A 184 -9.50 0.41 12.73
C ILE A 184 -9.43 1.89 12.42
N ILE A 185 -9.07 2.70 13.42
CA ILE A 185 -8.96 4.16 13.29
C ILE A 185 -7.51 4.54 13.52
N ARG A 186 -6.93 5.28 12.59
CA ARG A 186 -5.64 5.94 12.71
C ARG A 186 -5.87 7.43 12.83
N GLU A 187 -5.36 8.02 13.89
CA GLU A 187 -5.45 9.46 14.12
C GLU A 187 -4.06 10.05 14.12
N TYR A 188 -3.87 11.12 13.35
CA TYR A 188 -2.65 11.91 13.36
C TYR A 188 -2.99 13.33 13.80
N THR A 189 -2.18 13.88 14.71
CA THR A 189 -2.31 15.26 15.16
C THR A 189 -1.01 16.00 14.95
N PHE A 190 -1.11 17.10 14.22
CA PHE A 190 -0.01 18.00 13.84
C PHE A 190 -0.19 19.33 14.57
N GLU A 191 0.90 19.90 15.04
CA GLU A 191 0.92 21.20 15.72
C GLU A 191 1.99 22.06 15.10
N ASN A 192 1.66 23.33 14.79
CA ASN A 192 2.64 24.27 14.28
C ASN A 192 3.72 24.54 15.34
N GLY A 193 4.96 24.75 14.93
CA GLY A 193 6.10 24.92 15.83
C GLY A 193 6.80 23.63 16.25
N LYS A 194 6.22 22.44 15.93
CA LYS A 194 6.80 21.15 16.29
C LYS A 194 7.39 20.42 15.08
N TYR A 195 8.50 19.70 15.32
CA TYR A 195 9.10 18.76 14.37
C TYR A 195 8.44 17.38 14.40
N SER A 196 7.62 17.12 15.41
CA SER A 196 6.93 15.85 15.66
C SER A 196 5.44 15.94 15.39
N PHE A 197 4.79 14.78 15.30
CA PHE A 197 3.33 14.64 15.29
C PHE A 197 2.91 13.52 16.23
N GLU A 198 1.65 13.53 16.66
CA GLU A 198 1.08 12.45 17.45
C GLU A 198 0.39 11.45 16.52
N SER A 199 0.58 10.15 16.76
CA SER A 199 -0.09 9.08 16.05
C SER A 199 -0.80 8.16 17.05
N ASN A 200 -2.09 7.96 16.87
CA ASN A 200 -2.91 7.07 17.68
C ASN A 200 -3.57 6.01 16.79
N VAL A 201 -3.65 4.78 17.30
CA VAL A 201 -4.39 3.68 16.66
C VAL A 201 -5.47 3.20 17.63
N LYS A 202 -6.71 3.13 17.15
CA LYS A 202 -7.85 2.60 17.91
C LYS A 202 -8.45 1.41 17.16
N LEU A 203 -8.65 0.32 17.88
CA LEU A 203 -9.35 -0.88 17.38
C LEU A 203 -10.70 -0.96 18.10
N ILE A 204 -11.79 -0.80 17.38
CA ILE A 204 -13.15 -0.81 17.92
C ILE A 204 -13.87 -2.04 17.40
N GLY A 205 -14.46 -2.85 18.29
CA GLY A 205 -15.25 -4.03 17.92
C GLY A 205 -14.51 -5.09 17.12
N MET A 206 -13.17 -5.14 17.20
CA MET A 206 -12.32 -6.02 16.40
C MET A 206 -12.12 -7.42 17.02
N ASN A 207 -12.63 -7.70 18.22
CA ASN A 207 -12.42 -8.97 18.94
C ASN A 207 -12.90 -10.21 18.15
N ASN A 208 -13.90 -10.04 17.28
CA ASN A 208 -14.43 -11.12 16.43
C ASN A 208 -13.75 -11.20 15.05
N ILE A 209 -12.70 -10.43 14.82
CA ILE A 209 -11.97 -10.35 13.55
C ILE A 209 -10.49 -10.65 13.76
N ILE A 210 -9.87 -10.04 14.77
CA ILE A 210 -8.43 -10.15 15.06
C ILE A 210 -8.21 -11.23 16.12
N ALA A 211 -7.22 -12.09 15.88
CA ALA A 211 -6.74 -13.06 16.86
C ALA A 211 -5.81 -12.36 17.86
N GLY A 212 -6.14 -12.42 19.12
CA GLY A 212 -5.31 -11.87 20.21
C GLY A 212 -6.09 -11.69 21.50
N PRO A 213 -5.42 -11.56 22.66
CA PRO A 213 -6.08 -11.25 23.90
C PRO A 213 -6.77 -9.90 23.79
N ASP A 214 -7.93 -9.72 24.44
CA ASP A 214 -8.81 -8.53 24.47
C ASP A 214 -8.11 -7.20 24.13
N THR A 215 -7.98 -6.94 22.84
CA THR A 215 -7.12 -5.87 22.34
C THR A 215 -7.89 -4.60 22.13
N LYS A 216 -8.03 -3.84 23.18
CA LYS A 216 -8.09 -2.38 23.08
C LYS A 216 -6.64 -1.89 22.97
N TYR A 217 -6.02 -2.04 21.81
CA TYR A 217 -4.73 -1.39 21.58
C TYR A 217 -4.95 0.11 21.41
N PHE A 218 -4.60 0.86 22.43
CA PHE A 218 -4.37 2.29 22.35
C PHE A 218 -2.85 2.47 22.32
N GLY A 219 -2.28 2.53 21.13
CA GLY A 219 -0.87 2.89 20.95
C GLY A 219 -0.77 4.38 20.65
N LYS A 220 -0.24 5.17 21.58
CA LYS A 220 0.21 6.53 21.30
C LYS A 220 1.69 6.45 20.94
N ILE A 221 2.05 6.73 19.70
CA ILE A 221 3.45 6.89 19.27
C ILE A 221 3.71 8.38 19.18
N ILE A 222 4.59 8.89 20.04
CA ILE A 222 5.14 10.24 19.91
C ILE A 222 6.51 10.04 19.25
N LEU A 223 6.64 10.48 18.01
CA LEU A 223 7.92 10.53 17.32
C LEU A 223 8.54 11.90 17.61
N ILE A 224 9.68 11.87 18.27
CA ILE A 224 10.49 13.06 18.61
C ILE A 224 11.58 13.21 17.57
#